data_24e1c9775b45d13fec03e35c3bb176f6
#
_entry.id   24e1c9775b45d13fec03e35c3bb176f6
#
_cell.length_a   1.000
_cell.length_b   1.000
_cell.length_c   1.000
_cell.angle_alpha   90.00
_cell.angle_beta   90.00
_cell.angle_gamma   90.00
#
_symmetry.space_group_name_H-M   'P 1'
#
loop_
_entity.id
_entity.type
_entity.pdbx_description
1 polymer ?
#
loop_
_entity_poly.entity_id
_entity_poly.type
_entity_poly.pdbx_seq_one_letter_code
_entity_poly.pdbx_strand_id
1 'polypeptide(L)'
;MKKTILSAAALVLAAALPAQASEDLAKKHFCTTCHVVKGAKTIGPTYADVAKKYAGQKDAEAKMFDKVKKGGQGVWGQVPMPPNAAVPDADVKALVKWVLSVK
;
A
#
# COMPACT_ATOMS: atom_id res chain seq x y z
N MET A 1 -18.24 34.74 -44.32
CA MET A 1 -17.13 34.48 -43.36
C MET A 1 -17.67 33.57 -42.27
N LYS A 2 -17.33 32.31 -42.36
CA LYS A 2 -17.72 31.33 -41.33
C LYS A 2 -16.57 31.18 -40.36
N LYS A 3 -16.76 31.62 -39.10
CA LYS A 3 -15.81 31.41 -38.04
C LYS A 3 -16.06 30.01 -37.47
N THR A 4 -15.19 29.08 -37.78
CA THR A 4 -15.19 27.78 -37.11
C THR A 4 -14.56 27.93 -35.75
N ILE A 5 -15.38 27.79 -34.71
CA ILE A 5 -14.90 27.71 -33.31
C ILE A 5 -14.45 26.26 -33.11
N LEU A 6 -13.15 26.03 -33.08
CA LEU A 6 -12.59 24.76 -32.59
C LEU A 6 -12.71 24.75 -31.06
N SER A 7 -13.69 23.99 -30.59
CA SER A 7 -13.73 23.64 -29.16
C SER A 7 -12.66 22.62 -28.89
N ALA A 8 -11.56 23.05 -28.30
CA ALA A 8 -10.60 22.12 -27.72
C ALA A 8 -11.21 21.48 -26.49
N ALA A 9 -11.66 20.25 -26.61
CA ALA A 9 -12.04 19.44 -25.45
C ALA A 9 -10.77 19.12 -24.67
N ALA A 10 -10.56 19.78 -23.56
CA ALA A 10 -9.49 19.42 -22.63
C ALA A 10 -9.87 18.10 -21.96
N LEU A 11 -9.20 17.01 -22.33
CA LEU A 11 -9.24 15.76 -21.59
C LEU A 11 -8.54 15.99 -20.25
N VAL A 12 -9.32 16.17 -19.19
CA VAL A 12 -8.79 16.13 -17.83
C VAL A 12 -8.64 14.66 -17.46
N LEU A 13 -7.44 14.13 -17.58
CA LEU A 13 -7.07 12.86 -16.98
C LEU A 13 -7.05 13.05 -15.47
N ALA A 14 -8.11 12.62 -14.80
CA ALA A 14 -8.10 12.51 -13.35
C ALA A 14 -7.11 11.42 -12.96
N ALA A 15 -5.92 11.83 -12.52
CA ALA A 15 -4.96 10.90 -11.92
C ALA A 15 -5.59 10.39 -10.61
N ALA A 16 -5.89 9.10 -10.55
CA ALA A 16 -6.27 8.46 -9.31
C ALA A 16 -5.17 8.69 -8.26
N LEU A 17 -5.54 9.22 -7.08
CA LEU A 17 -4.62 9.44 -5.97
C LEU A 17 -4.40 8.09 -5.25
N PRO A 18 -3.24 7.40 -5.46
CA PRO A 18 -3.07 6.04 -4.96
C PRO A 18 -2.94 5.93 -3.45
N ALA A 19 -2.44 6.95 -2.76
CA ALA A 19 -2.14 6.89 -1.33
C ALA A 19 -3.40 6.77 -0.46
N GLN A 20 -4.43 7.60 -0.70
CA GLN A 20 -5.67 7.58 0.07
C GLN A 20 -6.51 6.34 -0.21
N ALA A 21 -6.57 5.92 -1.47
CA ALA A 21 -7.22 4.68 -1.86
C ALA A 21 -6.55 3.46 -1.21
N SER A 22 -5.24 3.49 -0.98
CA SER A 22 -4.49 2.39 -0.37
C SER A 22 -4.71 2.28 1.13
N GLU A 23 -4.93 3.38 1.87
CA GLU A 23 -5.34 3.31 3.27
C GLU A 23 -6.74 2.70 3.41
N ASP A 24 -7.69 3.11 2.59
CA ASP A 24 -9.01 2.52 2.55
C ASP A 24 -8.95 1.03 2.15
N LEU A 25 -8.05 0.69 1.24
CA LEU A 25 -7.82 -0.69 0.84
C LEU A 25 -7.27 -1.54 1.99
N ALA A 26 -6.38 -0.99 2.81
CA ALA A 26 -5.88 -1.65 4.01
C ALA A 26 -7.01 -1.91 5.01
N LYS A 27 -7.90 -0.96 5.21
CA LYS A 27 -9.09 -1.12 6.07
C LYS A 27 -10.03 -2.19 5.52
N LYS A 28 -10.26 -2.19 4.22
CA LYS A 28 -11.12 -3.18 3.53
C LYS A 28 -10.64 -4.61 3.78
N HIS A 29 -9.34 -4.82 3.79
CA HIS A 29 -8.74 -6.14 4.00
C HIS A 29 -8.30 -6.41 5.45
N PHE A 30 -8.79 -5.61 6.39
CA PHE A 30 -8.53 -5.76 7.83
C PHE A 30 -7.07 -5.66 8.26
N CYS A 31 -6.20 -5.10 7.43
CA CYS A 31 -4.80 -4.90 7.77
C CYS A 31 -4.62 -3.97 8.97
N THR A 32 -5.50 -2.98 9.09
CA THR A 32 -5.46 -2.00 10.18
C THR A 32 -5.85 -2.55 11.55
N THR A 33 -6.31 -3.80 11.61
CA THR A 33 -6.53 -4.50 12.89
C THR A 33 -5.22 -4.71 13.64
N CYS A 34 -4.13 -4.94 12.91
CA CYS A 34 -2.81 -5.20 13.48
C CYS A 34 -1.77 -4.11 13.18
N HIS A 35 -1.98 -3.32 12.14
CA HIS A 35 -1.04 -2.30 11.70
C HIS A 35 -1.66 -0.91 11.77
N VAL A 36 -0.99 0.01 12.46
CA VAL A 36 -1.28 1.43 12.36
C VAL A 36 -0.33 2.10 11.38
N VAL A 37 -0.72 3.23 10.82
CA VAL A 37 0.10 3.93 9.82
C VAL A 37 1.36 4.51 10.47
N LYS A 38 1.19 5.24 11.57
CA LYS A 38 2.27 5.89 12.33
C LYS A 38 1.95 5.87 13.81
N GLY A 39 2.95 6.17 14.61
CA GLY A 39 2.80 6.36 16.06
C GLY A 39 3.17 5.12 16.85
N ALA A 40 2.40 4.82 17.88
CA ALA A 40 2.69 3.69 18.75
C ALA A 40 2.31 2.36 18.08
N LYS A 41 3.27 1.45 18.06
CA LYS A 41 3.07 0.08 17.59
C LYS A 41 1.95 -0.59 18.41
N THR A 42 1.08 -1.33 17.72
CA THR A 42 0.06 -2.19 18.34
C THR A 42 0.50 -3.66 18.26
N ILE A 43 -0.17 -4.47 17.47
CA ILE A 43 0.17 -5.90 17.31
C ILE A 43 1.33 -6.07 16.33
N GLY A 44 1.21 -5.50 15.15
CA GLY A 44 2.25 -5.52 14.12
C GLY A 44 3.02 -4.19 14.06
N PRO A 45 4.11 -4.13 13.26
CA PRO A 45 4.84 -2.90 13.06
C PRO A 45 3.97 -1.82 12.40
N THR A 46 4.26 -0.54 12.71
CA THR A 46 3.63 0.55 11.98
C THR A 46 4.09 0.54 10.52
N TYR A 47 3.27 1.05 9.63
CA TYR A 47 3.67 1.16 8.23
C TYR A 47 4.85 2.12 8.03
N ALA A 48 4.95 3.15 8.86
CA ALA A 48 6.12 4.04 8.87
C ALA A 48 7.41 3.28 9.21
N ASP A 49 7.39 2.41 10.20
CA ASP A 49 8.55 1.58 10.56
C ASP A 49 8.89 0.56 9.47
N VAL A 50 7.89 -0.04 8.84
CA VAL A 50 8.10 -0.94 7.70
C VAL A 50 8.78 -0.19 6.55
N ALA A 51 8.28 0.98 6.17
CA ALA A 51 8.86 1.79 5.12
C ALA A 51 10.32 2.16 5.44
N LYS A 52 10.60 2.53 6.67
CA LYS A 52 11.94 2.87 7.14
C LYS A 52 12.91 1.68 7.05
N LYS A 53 12.47 0.51 7.47
CA LYS A 53 13.28 -0.72 7.45
C LYS A 53 13.68 -1.11 6.03
N TYR A 54 12.77 -1.00 5.08
CA TYR A 54 12.98 -1.41 3.71
C TYR A 54 13.44 -0.30 2.76
N ALA A 55 13.67 0.92 3.29
CA ALA A 55 14.13 2.05 2.49
C ALA A 55 15.43 1.72 1.75
N GLY A 56 15.48 2.02 0.45
CA GLY A 56 16.65 1.78 -0.39
C GLY A 56 16.87 0.33 -0.85
N GLN A 57 16.03 -0.61 -0.43
CA GLN A 57 16.12 -1.99 -0.90
C GLN A 57 15.37 -2.14 -2.22
N LYS A 58 16.08 -2.56 -3.28
CA LYS A 58 15.51 -2.69 -4.63
C LYS A 58 14.42 -3.76 -4.73
N ASP A 59 14.49 -4.80 -3.91
CA ASP A 59 13.57 -5.93 -3.90
C ASP A 59 12.48 -5.81 -2.81
N ALA A 60 12.34 -4.65 -2.19
CA ALA A 60 11.41 -4.43 -1.09
C ALA A 60 9.97 -4.76 -1.48
N GLU A 61 9.51 -4.32 -2.64
CA GLU A 61 8.14 -4.61 -3.09
C GLU A 61 7.88 -6.10 -3.23
N ALA A 62 8.79 -6.85 -3.83
CA ALA A 62 8.65 -8.30 -4.01
C ALA A 62 8.69 -9.04 -2.67
N LYS A 63 9.58 -8.66 -1.77
CA LYS A 63 9.65 -9.24 -0.41
C LYS A 63 8.38 -8.98 0.38
N MET A 64 7.88 -7.75 0.33
CA MET A 64 6.66 -7.37 1.04
C MET A 64 5.42 -8.05 0.47
N PHE A 65 5.35 -8.18 -0.85
CA PHE A 65 4.28 -8.92 -1.52
C PHE A 65 4.21 -10.36 -0.98
N ASP A 66 5.33 -11.06 -0.98
CA ASP A 66 5.41 -12.42 -0.45
C ASP A 66 5.04 -12.49 1.03
N LYS A 67 5.51 -11.52 1.82
CA LYS A 67 5.20 -11.45 3.25
C LYS A 67 3.71 -11.31 3.51
N VAL A 68 3.02 -10.47 2.77
CA VAL A 68 1.57 -10.27 2.90
C VAL A 68 0.81 -11.52 2.47
N LYS A 69 1.18 -12.12 1.34
CA LYS A 69 0.49 -13.29 0.81
C LYS A 69 0.69 -14.55 1.66
N LYS A 70 1.92 -14.78 2.14
CA LYS A 70 2.31 -16.00 2.85
C LYS A 70 2.33 -15.86 4.36
N GLY A 71 2.37 -14.62 4.87
CA GLY A 71 2.55 -14.35 6.29
C GLY A 71 3.97 -14.65 6.78
N GLY A 72 4.13 -14.74 8.08
CA GLY A 72 5.40 -15.08 8.69
C GLY A 72 5.59 -14.46 10.07
N GLN A 73 6.73 -14.74 10.68
CA GLN A 73 7.13 -14.21 11.99
C GLN A 73 8.65 -14.06 12.08
N GLY A 74 9.12 -13.42 13.12
CA GLY A 74 10.54 -13.33 13.45
C GLY A 74 11.21 -12.03 13.02
N VAL A 75 10.81 -11.43 11.90
CA VAL A 75 11.41 -10.15 11.44
C VAL A 75 11.07 -9.00 12.39
N TRP A 76 9.86 -9.00 12.93
CA TRP A 76 9.33 -7.97 13.82
C TRP A 76 8.98 -8.51 15.21
N GLY A 77 9.42 -9.70 15.53
CA GLY A 77 9.16 -10.38 16.79
C GLY A 77 8.43 -11.70 16.62
N GLN A 78 7.91 -12.22 17.72
CA GLN A 78 7.35 -13.58 17.80
C GLN A 78 5.90 -13.66 17.33
N VAL A 79 5.16 -12.54 17.29
CA VAL A 79 3.76 -12.55 16.87
C VAL A 79 3.67 -12.80 15.38
N PRO A 80 3.01 -13.89 14.94
CA PRO A 80 2.94 -14.20 13.52
C PRO A 80 1.95 -13.27 12.81
N MET A 81 2.31 -12.86 11.60
CA MET A 81 1.37 -12.29 10.64
C MET A 81 0.70 -13.44 9.88
N PRO A 82 -0.63 -13.56 9.92
CA PRO A 82 -1.30 -14.61 9.17
C PRO A 82 -1.20 -14.38 7.65
N PRO A 83 -1.25 -15.44 6.84
CA PRO A 83 -1.25 -15.30 5.39
C PRO A 83 -2.53 -14.65 4.88
N ASN A 84 -2.40 -13.75 3.91
CA ASN A 84 -3.51 -13.07 3.26
C ASN A 84 -3.70 -13.59 1.82
N ALA A 85 -3.76 -14.90 1.69
CA ALA A 85 -3.81 -15.55 0.38
C ALA A 85 -5.04 -15.17 -0.47
N ALA A 86 -6.16 -14.84 0.19
CA ALA A 86 -7.41 -14.48 -0.49
C ALA A 86 -7.45 -13.03 -0.99
N VAL A 87 -6.53 -12.17 -0.54
CA VAL A 87 -6.47 -10.79 -1.04
C VAL A 87 -5.95 -10.81 -2.47
N PRO A 88 -6.65 -10.16 -3.44
CA PRO A 88 -6.20 -10.15 -4.83
C PRO A 88 -4.78 -9.59 -4.97
N ASP A 89 -3.99 -10.15 -5.86
CA ASP A 89 -2.60 -9.75 -6.08
C ASP A 89 -2.46 -8.27 -6.43
N ALA A 90 -3.38 -7.72 -7.23
CA ALA A 90 -3.39 -6.31 -7.58
C ALA A 90 -3.54 -5.42 -6.33
N ASP A 91 -4.39 -5.82 -5.40
CA ASP A 91 -4.60 -5.11 -4.13
C ASP A 91 -3.38 -5.20 -3.23
N VAL A 92 -2.74 -6.35 -3.15
CA VAL A 92 -1.50 -6.53 -2.39
C VAL A 92 -0.39 -5.66 -2.96
N LYS A 93 -0.24 -5.60 -4.28
CA LYS A 93 0.76 -4.72 -4.93
C LYS A 93 0.52 -3.25 -4.62
N ALA A 94 -0.74 -2.80 -4.68
CA ALA A 94 -1.10 -1.43 -4.34
C ALA A 94 -0.82 -1.11 -2.87
N LEU A 95 -1.17 -2.02 -1.96
CA LEU A 95 -0.92 -1.89 -0.53
C LEU A 95 0.58 -1.81 -0.21
N VAL A 96 1.36 -2.70 -0.76
CA VAL A 96 2.82 -2.74 -0.57
C VAL A 96 3.47 -1.44 -1.03
N LYS A 97 3.10 -0.97 -2.21
CA LYS A 97 3.60 0.29 -2.76
C LYS A 97 3.28 1.48 -1.85
N TRP A 98 2.05 1.53 -1.35
CA TRP A 98 1.63 2.58 -0.44
C TRP A 98 2.38 2.49 0.90
N VAL A 99 2.47 1.31 1.50
CA VAL A 99 3.18 1.10 2.77
C VAL A 99 4.63 1.56 2.67
N LEU A 100 5.33 1.22 1.60
CA LEU A 100 6.71 1.63 1.38
C LEU A 100 6.87 3.14 1.14
N SER A 101 5.80 3.85 0.84
CA SER A 101 5.79 5.31 0.66
C SER A 101 5.52 6.09 1.95
N VAL A 102 5.12 5.43 3.02
CA VAL A 102 4.79 6.08 4.30
C VAL A 102 6.04 6.67 4.94
N LYS A 103 5.92 7.91 5.43
CA LYS A 103 7.02 8.66 6.07
C LYS A 103 6.75 8.90 7.55
#